data_8ee3c3c378934c2f39a861366144aca7
#
_entry.id   8ee3c3c378934c2f39a861366144aca7
#
_cell.length_a   1.000
_cell.length_b   1.000
_cell.length_c   1.000
_cell.angle_alpha   90.00
_cell.angle_beta   90.00
_cell.angle_gamma   90.00
#
_symmetry.space_group_name_H-M   'P 1'
#
loop_
_entity.id
_entity.type
_entity.pdbx_description
1 polymer ?
#
loop_
_entity_poly.entity_id
_entity_poly.type
_entity_poly.pdbx_seq_one_letter_code
_entity_poly.pdbx_strand_id
1 'polypeptide(L)'
;MSQLCYILDASCMEKGIGNVKRWFEGDQNRQFSQISFYIPTFTLQELDFLKYRRNSYTAKEALRFIDGTDFPQSVDLIIEFPELLDTIPWSNVLEHQAFEVPEFDLKPNSPHSLPRRLRNLLKSCTYKCHLEGSNNQTWTLVTEDPQIRRLADAFGIPHCSLVAADQEICKKLDKRAFQQSVKFSDSLKKTSVKGSSGGKDVYRAKFDQVMYASRGPGNLWKP
;
A
#
# COMPACT_ATOMS: atom_id res chain seq x y z
N MET A 1 -19.71 6.15 12.23
CA MET A 1 -18.29 6.46 11.94
C MET A 1 -17.92 5.83 10.62
N SER A 2 -17.28 6.54 9.68
CA SER A 2 -16.90 5.97 8.38
C SER A 2 -15.79 4.95 8.57
N GLN A 3 -16.00 3.73 8.11
CA GLN A 3 -15.02 2.65 8.04
C GLN A 3 -13.99 3.00 6.96
N LEU A 4 -12.72 2.69 7.19
CA LEU A 4 -11.68 2.77 6.17
C LEU A 4 -11.57 1.43 5.46
N CYS A 5 -11.67 1.45 4.12
CA CYS A 5 -11.60 0.23 3.33
C CYS A 5 -10.49 0.37 2.27
N TYR A 6 -9.50 -0.51 2.33
CA TYR A 6 -8.35 -0.48 1.44
C TYR A 6 -8.17 -1.79 0.68
N ILE A 7 -7.88 -1.68 -0.61
CA ILE A 7 -7.45 -2.79 -1.46
C ILE A 7 -5.92 -2.72 -1.52
N LEU A 8 -5.23 -3.78 -1.10
CA LEU A 8 -3.77 -3.80 -1.04
C LEU A 8 -3.16 -4.44 -2.28
N ASP A 9 -2.41 -3.67 -3.04
CA ASP A 9 -1.62 -4.15 -4.16
C ASP A 9 -0.26 -4.72 -3.71
N ALA A 10 0.33 -5.58 -4.53
CA ALA A 10 1.62 -6.20 -4.26
C ALA A 10 2.76 -5.18 -4.09
N SER A 11 2.73 -4.07 -4.84
CA SER A 11 3.74 -3.03 -4.75
C SER A 11 3.73 -2.30 -3.40
N CYS A 12 2.56 -2.10 -2.80
CA CYS A 12 2.46 -1.51 -1.47
C CYS A 12 2.90 -2.48 -0.38
N MET A 13 2.59 -3.77 -0.54
CA MET A 13 3.02 -4.82 0.38
C MET A 13 4.54 -5.02 0.34
N GLU A 14 5.13 -5.06 -0.85
CA GLU A 14 6.58 -5.22 -1.01
C GLU A 14 7.37 -4.04 -0.44
N LYS A 15 6.94 -2.80 -0.77
CA LYS A 15 7.66 -1.58 -0.34
C LYS A 15 7.34 -1.16 1.08
N GLY A 16 6.21 -1.56 1.62
CA GLY A 16 5.69 -1.05 2.89
C GLY A 16 5.19 -2.08 3.88
N ILE A 17 5.71 -3.31 3.85
CA ILE A 17 5.26 -4.36 4.78
C ILE A 17 5.36 -3.95 6.26
N GLY A 18 6.36 -3.14 6.63
CA GLY A 18 6.48 -2.60 7.98
C GLY A 18 5.34 -1.68 8.37
N ASN A 19 4.87 -0.83 7.44
CA ASN A 19 3.71 0.03 7.66
C ASN A 19 2.44 -0.79 7.76
N VAL A 20 2.26 -1.76 6.85
CA VAL A 20 1.10 -2.66 6.84
C VAL A 20 1.00 -3.40 8.18
N LYS A 21 2.09 -4.01 8.67
CA LYS A 21 2.10 -4.69 9.98
C LYS A 21 1.66 -3.75 11.11
N ARG A 22 2.18 -2.52 11.13
CA ARG A 22 1.82 -1.51 12.13
C ARG A 22 0.32 -1.15 12.08
N TRP A 23 -0.32 -1.16 10.92
CA TRP A 23 -1.77 -0.93 10.80
C TRP A 23 -2.58 -2.01 11.51
N PHE A 24 -2.05 -3.23 11.59
CA PHE A 24 -2.66 -4.35 12.30
C PHE A 24 -2.30 -4.40 13.79
N GLU A 25 -1.22 -3.74 14.25
CA GLU A 25 -0.80 -3.71 15.65
C GLU A 25 -1.64 -2.76 16.52
N GLY A 26 -2.69 -2.16 15.97
CA GLY A 26 -3.51 -1.15 16.67
C GLY A 26 -4.14 -1.66 17.99
N ASP A 27 -4.49 -0.70 18.84
CA ASP A 27 -4.98 -0.86 20.20
C ASP A 27 -6.02 -2.00 20.34
N GLN A 28 -5.68 -3.04 21.09
CA GLN A 28 -6.51 -4.23 21.35
C GLN A 28 -7.83 -3.91 22.09
N ASN A 29 -7.98 -2.68 22.61
CA ASN A 29 -9.17 -2.23 23.33
C ASN A 29 -10.29 -1.69 22.42
N ARG A 30 -10.15 -1.77 21.09
CA ARG A 30 -11.18 -1.28 20.16
C ARG A 30 -12.26 -2.33 19.93
N GLN A 31 -13.46 -2.01 20.34
CA GLN A 31 -14.63 -2.91 20.26
C GLN A 31 -15.20 -3.08 18.85
N PHE A 32 -14.76 -2.31 17.83
CA PHE A 32 -15.32 -2.38 16.49
C PHE A 32 -14.23 -2.26 15.42
N SER A 33 -14.36 -3.08 14.38
CA SER A 33 -13.55 -3.03 13.17
C SER A 33 -13.69 -1.66 12.49
N GLN A 34 -12.62 -0.87 12.51
CA GLN A 34 -12.62 0.46 11.90
C GLN A 34 -11.93 0.47 10.53
N ILE A 35 -11.21 -0.60 10.21
CA ILE A 35 -10.41 -0.71 9.01
C ILE A 35 -10.64 -2.09 8.40
N SER A 36 -10.92 -2.12 7.10
CA SER A 36 -10.99 -3.34 6.32
C SER A 36 -9.94 -3.32 5.23
N PHE A 37 -9.20 -4.41 5.12
CA PHE A 37 -8.23 -4.64 4.06
C PHE A 37 -8.69 -5.78 3.16
N TYR A 38 -8.63 -5.55 1.86
CA TYR A 38 -8.93 -6.54 0.85
C TYR A 38 -7.65 -6.88 0.08
N ILE A 39 -7.34 -8.16 0.00
CA ILE A 39 -6.18 -8.67 -0.73
C ILE A 39 -6.66 -9.41 -1.97
N PRO A 40 -6.50 -8.82 -3.17
CA PRO A 40 -6.80 -9.47 -4.43
C PRO A 40 -5.94 -10.71 -4.67
N THR A 41 -6.47 -11.70 -5.35
CA THR A 41 -5.71 -12.87 -5.83
C THR A 41 -4.49 -12.45 -6.65
N PHE A 42 -4.61 -11.37 -7.44
CA PHE A 42 -3.48 -10.75 -8.14
C PHE A 42 -2.31 -10.42 -7.20
N THR A 43 -2.60 -9.83 -6.05
CA THR A 43 -1.58 -9.45 -5.07
C THR A 43 -0.80 -10.65 -4.56
N LEU A 44 -1.49 -11.74 -4.23
CA LEU A 44 -0.85 -12.98 -3.80
C LEU A 44 0.05 -13.58 -4.89
N GLN A 45 -0.46 -13.64 -6.12
CA GLN A 45 0.29 -14.16 -7.27
C GLN A 45 1.53 -13.32 -7.58
N GLU A 46 1.44 -11.98 -7.51
CA GLU A 46 2.56 -11.11 -7.76
C GLU A 46 3.60 -11.18 -6.63
N LEU A 47 3.19 -11.27 -5.37
CA LEU A 47 4.09 -11.51 -4.24
C LEU A 47 4.81 -12.85 -4.35
N ASP A 48 4.14 -13.92 -4.78
CA ASP A 48 4.76 -15.21 -5.04
C ASP A 48 5.78 -15.10 -6.19
N PHE A 49 5.44 -14.41 -7.27
CA PHE A 49 6.37 -14.15 -8.37
C PHE A 49 7.62 -13.41 -7.89
N LEU A 50 7.46 -12.34 -7.09
CA LEU A 50 8.57 -11.57 -6.52
C LEU A 50 9.44 -12.43 -5.59
N LYS A 51 8.82 -13.27 -4.77
CA LYS A 51 9.50 -14.20 -3.87
C LYS A 51 10.36 -15.20 -4.63
N TYR A 52 9.82 -15.85 -5.67
CA TYR A 52 10.53 -16.94 -6.35
C TYR A 52 11.43 -16.46 -7.49
N ARG A 53 11.04 -15.43 -8.25
CA ARG A 53 11.79 -14.96 -9.42
C ARG A 53 12.79 -13.87 -9.08
N ARG A 54 12.46 -12.99 -8.14
CA ARG A 54 13.34 -11.89 -7.73
C ARG A 54 14.00 -12.11 -6.37
N ASN A 55 13.70 -13.21 -5.70
CA ASN A 55 14.19 -13.54 -4.38
C ASN A 55 13.95 -12.40 -3.35
N SER A 56 12.81 -11.70 -3.49
CA SER A 56 12.45 -10.57 -2.64
C SER A 56 12.17 -11.05 -1.22
N TYR A 57 12.95 -10.56 -0.26
CA TYR A 57 12.75 -10.83 1.16
C TYR A 57 11.45 -10.23 1.67
N THR A 58 11.15 -9.00 1.25
CA THR A 58 9.94 -8.27 1.66
C THR A 58 8.67 -8.95 1.14
N ALA A 59 8.66 -9.46 -0.09
CA ALA A 59 7.55 -10.25 -0.61
C ALA A 59 7.34 -11.55 0.18
N LYS A 60 8.42 -12.24 0.56
CA LYS A 60 8.35 -13.42 1.43
C LYS A 60 7.78 -13.09 2.80
N GLU A 61 8.17 -11.96 3.35
CA GLU A 61 7.68 -11.47 4.64
C GLU A 61 6.20 -11.06 4.56
N ALA A 62 5.78 -10.42 3.46
CA ALA A 62 4.40 -10.08 3.21
C ALA A 62 3.49 -11.32 3.15
N LEU A 63 3.90 -12.36 2.41
CA LEU A 63 3.15 -13.61 2.36
C LEU A 63 3.05 -14.29 3.74
N ARG A 64 4.14 -14.34 4.49
CA ARG A 64 4.11 -14.88 5.87
C ARG A 64 3.17 -14.10 6.77
N PHE A 65 3.10 -12.79 6.58
CA PHE A 65 2.19 -11.95 7.34
C PHE A 65 0.74 -12.25 6.99
N ILE A 66 0.41 -12.40 5.70
CA ILE A 66 -0.94 -12.75 5.25
C ILE A 66 -1.37 -14.15 5.75
N ASP A 67 -0.44 -15.10 5.78
CA ASP A 67 -0.68 -16.46 6.28
C ASP A 67 -0.85 -16.50 7.81
N GLY A 68 -0.54 -15.41 8.51
CA GLY A 68 -0.74 -15.30 9.95
C GLY A 68 -2.22 -15.33 10.32
N THR A 69 -2.56 -16.05 11.39
CA THR A 69 -3.96 -16.24 11.81
C THR A 69 -4.40 -15.30 12.93
N ASP A 70 -3.46 -14.60 13.59
CA ASP A 70 -3.74 -13.83 14.79
C ASP A 70 -3.84 -12.33 14.48
N PHE A 71 -4.89 -11.94 13.75
CA PHE A 71 -5.18 -10.52 13.53
C PHE A 71 -6.08 -9.97 14.64
N PRO A 72 -5.85 -8.71 15.10
CA PRO A 72 -6.71 -8.06 16.07
C PRO A 72 -8.14 -7.93 15.54
N GLN A 73 -9.13 -8.09 16.41
CA GLN A 73 -10.56 -7.95 16.05
C GLN A 73 -10.93 -6.54 15.51
N SER A 74 -10.05 -5.56 15.70
CA SER A 74 -10.25 -4.20 15.21
C SER A 74 -9.95 -4.02 13.71
N VAL A 75 -9.35 -5.03 13.08
CA VAL A 75 -8.98 -5.02 11.65
C VAL A 75 -9.63 -6.22 10.96
N ASP A 76 -10.30 -5.94 9.87
CA ASP A 76 -10.90 -6.96 9.03
C ASP A 76 -10.00 -7.22 7.81
N LEU A 77 -9.49 -8.44 7.68
CA LEU A 77 -8.67 -8.86 6.54
C LEU A 77 -9.46 -9.84 5.68
N ILE A 78 -9.79 -9.39 4.48
CA ILE A 78 -10.53 -10.15 3.48
C ILE A 78 -9.57 -10.60 2.38
N ILE A 79 -9.39 -11.90 2.24
CA ILE A 79 -8.62 -12.49 1.14
C ILE A 79 -9.59 -12.91 0.04
N GLU A 80 -9.30 -12.48 -1.19
CA GLU A 80 -10.14 -12.82 -2.34
C GLU A 80 -10.11 -14.31 -2.67
N PHE A 81 -11.28 -14.88 -2.88
CA PHE A 81 -11.40 -16.23 -3.43
C PHE A 81 -11.24 -16.19 -4.95
N PRO A 82 -10.35 -17.01 -5.55
CA PRO A 82 -10.09 -17.02 -7.00
C PRO A 82 -11.35 -17.18 -7.85
N GLU A 83 -12.33 -17.95 -7.37
CA GLU A 83 -13.59 -18.23 -8.04
C GLU A 83 -14.44 -16.98 -8.26
N LEU A 84 -14.26 -15.95 -7.43
CA LEU A 84 -14.94 -14.67 -7.59
C LEU A 84 -14.62 -14.03 -8.95
N LEU A 85 -13.38 -14.15 -9.40
CA LEU A 85 -12.93 -13.56 -10.69
C LEU A 85 -13.64 -14.16 -11.90
N ASP A 86 -14.08 -15.43 -11.80
CA ASP A 86 -14.80 -16.11 -12.86
C ASP A 86 -16.26 -15.65 -12.94
N THR A 87 -16.82 -15.17 -11.83
CA THR A 87 -18.18 -14.63 -11.77
C THR A 87 -18.32 -13.23 -12.32
N ILE A 88 -17.22 -12.49 -12.48
CA ILE A 88 -17.22 -11.09 -12.96
C ILE A 88 -16.91 -11.06 -14.46
N PRO A 89 -17.90 -10.82 -15.34
CA PRO A 89 -17.65 -10.68 -16.76
C PRO A 89 -16.75 -9.47 -17.03
N TRP A 90 -15.87 -9.61 -18.02
CA TRP A 90 -15.01 -8.49 -18.41
C TRP A 90 -15.81 -7.31 -18.98
N SER A 91 -16.95 -7.56 -19.62
CA SER A 91 -17.88 -6.52 -20.09
C SER A 91 -18.30 -5.57 -18.97
N ASN A 92 -18.63 -6.09 -17.78
CA ASN A 92 -19.06 -5.26 -16.66
C ASN A 92 -17.93 -4.35 -16.17
N VAL A 93 -16.68 -4.82 -16.25
CA VAL A 93 -15.52 -3.98 -15.91
C VAL A 93 -15.37 -2.85 -16.92
N LEU A 94 -15.54 -3.14 -18.22
CA LEU A 94 -15.46 -2.13 -19.29
C LEU A 94 -16.52 -1.05 -19.20
N GLU A 95 -17.68 -1.32 -18.61
CA GLU A 95 -18.73 -0.30 -18.38
C GLU A 95 -18.28 0.85 -17.48
N HIS A 96 -17.27 0.60 -16.64
CA HIS A 96 -16.69 1.60 -15.74
C HIS A 96 -15.49 2.33 -16.33
N GLN A 97 -15.12 2.03 -17.59
CA GLN A 97 -14.03 2.70 -18.26
C GLN A 97 -14.40 4.14 -18.63
N ALA A 98 -13.72 5.12 -18.02
CA ALA A 98 -13.95 6.54 -18.26
C ALA A 98 -13.16 7.07 -19.48
N PHE A 99 -11.96 6.54 -19.74
CA PHE A 99 -11.09 6.94 -20.86
C PHE A 99 -10.18 5.80 -21.32
N GLU A 100 -9.69 5.92 -22.53
CA GLU A 100 -8.77 4.93 -23.12
C GLU A 100 -7.36 5.05 -22.50
N VAL A 101 -6.71 3.92 -22.28
CA VAL A 101 -5.31 3.86 -21.86
C VAL A 101 -4.47 3.51 -23.11
N PRO A 102 -3.71 4.47 -23.66
CA PRO A 102 -3.02 4.27 -24.94
C PRO A 102 -2.03 3.08 -24.96
N GLU A 103 -1.54 2.70 -23.80
CA GLU A 103 -0.55 1.63 -23.63
C GLU A 103 -1.17 0.23 -23.75
N PHE A 104 -2.51 0.10 -23.64
CA PHE A 104 -3.20 -1.18 -23.63
C PHE A 104 -4.44 -1.17 -24.50
N ASP A 105 -4.53 -2.15 -25.37
CA ASP A 105 -5.80 -2.48 -26.01
C ASP A 105 -6.61 -3.35 -25.02
N LEU A 106 -7.76 -2.85 -24.61
CA LEU A 106 -8.66 -3.54 -23.69
C LEU A 106 -9.50 -4.62 -24.39
N LYS A 107 -9.44 -4.69 -25.73
CA LYS A 107 -10.12 -5.72 -26.51
C LYS A 107 -9.45 -7.08 -26.28
N PRO A 108 -10.22 -8.14 -26.00
CA PRO A 108 -9.67 -9.48 -25.97
C PRO A 108 -9.14 -9.83 -27.38
N ASN A 109 -7.97 -10.44 -27.45
CA ASN A 109 -7.33 -10.91 -28.68
C ASN A 109 -6.50 -9.88 -29.48
N SER A 110 -6.23 -8.68 -28.96
CA SER A 110 -5.23 -7.78 -29.51
C SER A 110 -3.81 -8.20 -29.09
N PRO A 111 -2.77 -8.03 -29.94
CA PRO A 111 -1.37 -8.26 -29.55
C PRO A 111 -0.91 -7.33 -28.41
N HIS A 112 -1.56 -6.19 -28.24
CA HIS A 112 -1.34 -5.24 -27.15
C HIS A 112 -2.39 -5.36 -26.03
N SER A 113 -3.06 -6.52 -25.94
CA SER A 113 -4.11 -6.72 -24.95
C SER A 113 -3.55 -6.61 -23.52
N LEU A 114 -4.35 -6.04 -22.64
CA LEU A 114 -4.02 -5.96 -21.23
C LEU A 114 -3.69 -7.36 -20.66
N PRO A 115 -2.54 -7.55 -20.00
CA PRO A 115 -2.17 -8.84 -19.42
C PRO A 115 -3.28 -9.39 -18.51
N ARG A 116 -3.52 -10.72 -18.58
CA ARG A 116 -4.58 -11.38 -17.80
C ARG A 116 -4.51 -11.03 -16.31
N ARG A 117 -3.30 -10.96 -15.76
CA ARG A 117 -3.08 -10.61 -14.35
C ARG A 117 -3.62 -9.22 -14.01
N LEU A 118 -3.38 -8.21 -14.86
CA LEU A 118 -3.90 -6.85 -14.65
C LEU A 118 -5.42 -6.79 -14.87
N ARG A 119 -5.97 -7.59 -15.79
CA ARG A 119 -7.42 -7.74 -15.93
C ARG A 119 -8.06 -8.29 -14.65
N ASN A 120 -7.40 -9.27 -14.01
CA ASN A 120 -7.87 -9.82 -12.74
C ASN A 120 -7.85 -8.75 -11.63
N LEU A 121 -6.79 -7.96 -11.52
CA LEU A 121 -6.74 -6.86 -10.56
C LEU A 121 -7.88 -5.86 -10.80
N LEU A 122 -8.11 -5.48 -12.06
CA LEU A 122 -9.22 -4.56 -12.39
C LEU A 122 -10.58 -5.16 -12.06
N LYS A 123 -10.81 -6.46 -12.31
CA LYS A 123 -12.02 -7.16 -11.88
C LYS A 123 -12.23 -7.06 -10.38
N SER A 124 -11.18 -7.37 -9.58
CA SER A 124 -11.21 -7.29 -8.12
C SER A 124 -11.54 -5.88 -7.63
N CYS A 125 -10.84 -4.88 -8.17
CA CYS A 125 -11.05 -3.49 -7.78
C CYS A 125 -12.44 -2.97 -8.20
N THR A 126 -12.87 -3.24 -9.43
CA THR A 126 -14.21 -2.85 -9.92
C THR A 126 -15.30 -3.52 -9.09
N TYR A 127 -15.14 -4.79 -8.75
CA TYR A 127 -16.08 -5.48 -7.89
C TYR A 127 -16.25 -4.77 -6.55
N LYS A 128 -15.15 -4.50 -5.86
CA LYS A 128 -15.18 -3.83 -4.55
C LYS A 128 -15.65 -2.39 -4.61
N CYS A 129 -15.27 -1.63 -5.64
CA CYS A 129 -15.58 -0.21 -5.73
C CYS A 129 -16.97 0.07 -6.31
N HIS A 130 -17.48 -0.79 -7.22
CA HIS A 130 -18.66 -0.47 -8.02
C HIS A 130 -19.77 -1.53 -8.00
N LEU A 131 -19.43 -2.82 -7.84
CA LEU A 131 -20.39 -3.91 -8.02
C LEU A 131 -20.91 -4.52 -6.71
N GLU A 132 -20.13 -4.53 -5.65
CA GLU A 132 -20.47 -5.22 -4.38
C GLU A 132 -21.68 -4.61 -3.67
N GLY A 133 -22.11 -3.41 -4.05
CA GLY A 133 -23.37 -2.80 -3.64
C GLY A 133 -23.61 -2.63 -2.14
N SER A 134 -22.63 -2.89 -1.32
CA SER A 134 -22.77 -2.92 0.14
C SER A 134 -22.34 -1.61 0.82
N ASN A 135 -23.36 -1.00 1.40
CA ASN A 135 -23.25 -0.20 2.62
C ASN A 135 -22.30 0.98 2.64
N ASN A 136 -22.41 1.97 1.77
CA ASN A 136 -21.67 3.25 1.94
C ASN A 136 -20.17 3.10 2.22
N GLN A 137 -19.56 1.97 1.88
CA GLN A 137 -18.13 1.72 2.03
C GLN A 137 -17.41 2.18 0.76
N THR A 138 -16.48 3.11 0.93
CA THR A 138 -15.63 3.58 -0.18
C THR A 138 -14.31 2.81 -0.11
N TRP A 139 -14.07 1.94 -1.09
CA TRP A 139 -12.80 1.21 -1.21
C TRP A 139 -11.77 2.06 -1.94
N THR A 140 -10.53 2.04 -1.45
CA THR A 140 -9.39 2.75 -2.03
C THR A 140 -8.25 1.80 -2.30
N LEU A 141 -7.76 1.76 -3.53
CA LEU A 141 -6.60 0.94 -3.92
C LEU A 141 -5.31 1.60 -3.45
N VAL A 142 -4.51 0.88 -2.66
CA VAL A 142 -3.18 1.32 -2.24
C VAL A 142 -2.14 0.72 -3.16
N THR A 143 -1.49 1.54 -3.98
CA THR A 143 -0.49 1.08 -4.92
C THR A 143 0.66 2.07 -5.12
N GLU A 144 1.87 1.54 -5.29
CA GLU A 144 3.08 2.29 -5.66
C GLU A 144 3.50 2.06 -7.12
N ASP A 145 2.71 1.28 -7.87
CA ASP A 145 2.95 1.04 -9.28
C ASP A 145 2.27 2.12 -10.15
N PRO A 146 3.02 2.92 -10.92
CA PRO A 146 2.46 3.97 -11.75
C PRO A 146 1.56 3.43 -12.87
N GLN A 147 1.78 2.20 -13.36
CA GLN A 147 0.94 1.58 -14.39
C GLN A 147 -0.42 1.22 -13.81
N ILE A 148 -0.45 0.66 -12.60
CA ILE A 148 -1.69 0.32 -11.90
C ILE A 148 -2.48 1.59 -11.55
N ARG A 149 -1.81 2.70 -11.16
CA ARG A 149 -2.48 3.99 -10.93
C ARG A 149 -3.19 4.50 -12.17
N ARG A 150 -2.52 4.48 -13.34
CA ARG A 150 -3.16 4.91 -14.61
C ARG A 150 -4.37 4.06 -14.97
N LEU A 151 -4.28 2.74 -14.75
CA LEU A 151 -5.42 1.86 -14.93
C LEU A 151 -6.55 2.16 -13.94
N ALA A 152 -6.23 2.41 -12.68
CA ALA A 152 -7.20 2.80 -11.68
C ALA A 152 -7.93 4.10 -12.06
N ASP A 153 -7.19 5.11 -12.51
CA ASP A 153 -7.77 6.36 -13.04
C ASP A 153 -8.72 6.09 -14.20
N ALA A 154 -8.32 5.24 -15.15
CA ALA A 154 -9.12 4.93 -16.33
C ALA A 154 -10.45 4.23 -16.01
N PHE A 155 -10.51 3.49 -14.90
CA PHE A 155 -11.70 2.77 -14.47
C PHE A 155 -12.41 3.42 -13.27
N GLY A 156 -12.09 4.67 -12.94
CA GLY A 156 -12.71 5.40 -11.83
C GLY A 156 -12.51 4.73 -10.48
N ILE A 157 -11.41 3.98 -10.29
CA ILE A 157 -11.08 3.30 -9.05
C ILE A 157 -10.31 4.28 -8.16
N PRO A 158 -10.84 4.66 -6.98
CA PRO A 158 -10.12 5.48 -6.03
C PRO A 158 -8.80 4.83 -5.64
N HIS A 159 -7.71 5.58 -5.70
CA HIS A 159 -6.40 5.05 -5.34
C HIS A 159 -5.55 6.06 -4.59
N CYS A 160 -4.59 5.56 -3.82
CA CYS A 160 -3.65 6.39 -3.07
C CYS A 160 -2.28 5.72 -2.97
N SER A 161 -1.29 6.49 -2.55
CA SER A 161 0.03 5.96 -2.21
C SER A 161 0.03 5.31 -0.82
N LEU A 162 1.01 4.46 -0.56
CA LEU A 162 1.28 3.89 0.77
C LEU A 162 1.39 4.97 1.85
N VAL A 163 2.08 6.07 1.54
CA VAL A 163 2.27 7.18 2.48
C VAL A 163 0.94 7.87 2.79
N ALA A 164 0.09 8.07 1.79
CA ALA A 164 -1.21 8.70 1.98
C ALA A 164 -2.14 7.80 2.82
N ALA A 165 -2.16 6.50 2.54
CA ALA A 165 -2.90 5.52 3.34
C ALA A 165 -2.41 5.50 4.80
N ASP A 166 -1.08 5.46 5.00
CA ASP A 166 -0.49 5.47 6.34
C ASP A 166 -0.88 6.72 7.13
N GLN A 167 -0.85 7.88 6.51
CA GLN A 167 -1.27 9.13 7.14
C GLN A 167 -2.74 9.12 7.53
N GLU A 168 -3.62 8.62 6.68
CA GLU A 168 -5.05 8.54 6.96
C GLU A 168 -5.35 7.55 8.09
N ILE A 169 -4.73 6.38 8.04
CA ILE A 169 -4.86 5.35 9.07
C ILE A 169 -4.34 5.88 10.41
N CYS A 170 -3.12 6.42 10.45
CA CYS A 170 -2.53 6.99 11.67
C CYS A 170 -3.39 8.13 12.25
N LYS A 171 -3.96 8.97 11.40
CA LYS A 171 -4.88 10.04 11.84
C LYS A 171 -6.12 9.50 12.56
N LYS A 172 -6.62 8.33 12.13
CA LYS A 172 -7.77 7.67 12.79
C LYS A 172 -7.35 6.86 14.02
N LEU A 173 -6.24 6.16 13.94
CA LEU A 173 -5.78 5.25 14.98
C LEU A 173 -5.22 6.01 16.18
N ASP A 174 -4.37 6.98 15.96
CA ASP A 174 -3.76 7.79 17.02
C ASP A 174 -3.67 9.27 16.62
N LYS A 175 -4.74 10.00 16.92
CA LYS A 175 -4.82 11.45 16.65
C LYS A 175 -3.71 12.25 17.33
N ARG A 176 -3.22 11.80 18.51
CA ARG A 176 -2.19 12.51 19.28
C ARG A 176 -0.82 12.32 18.63
N ALA A 177 -0.44 11.08 18.32
CA ALA A 177 0.81 10.79 17.61
C ALA A 177 0.84 11.44 16.23
N PHE A 178 -0.28 11.40 15.48
CA PHE A 178 -0.40 12.09 14.20
C PHE A 178 -0.18 13.60 14.33
N GLN A 179 -0.83 14.27 15.29
CA GLN A 179 -0.65 15.71 15.53
C GLN A 179 0.79 16.06 15.91
N GLN A 180 1.47 15.19 16.68
CA GLN A 180 2.88 15.38 17.03
C GLN A 180 3.78 15.25 15.80
N SER A 181 3.54 14.24 14.94
CA SER A 181 4.31 14.05 13.71
C SER A 181 4.13 15.20 12.72
N VAL A 182 2.91 15.74 12.58
CA VAL A 182 2.62 16.90 11.75
C VAL A 182 3.34 18.15 12.30
N LYS A 183 3.26 18.41 13.61
CA LYS A 183 3.97 19.52 14.24
C LYS A 183 5.48 19.40 14.05
N PHE A 184 6.04 18.21 14.17
CA PHE A 184 7.45 17.95 13.94
C PHE A 184 7.85 18.22 12.47
N SER A 185 7.07 17.69 11.52
CA SER A 185 7.29 17.93 10.09
C SER A 185 7.20 19.41 9.73
N ASP A 186 6.25 20.14 10.30
CA ASP A 186 6.10 21.59 10.08
C ASP A 186 7.24 22.38 10.71
N SER A 187 7.76 21.94 11.85
CA SER A 187 8.94 22.55 12.46
C SER A 187 10.18 22.39 11.60
N LEU A 188 10.37 21.21 11.02
CA LEU A 188 11.48 20.95 10.08
C LEU A 188 11.37 21.80 8.81
N LYS A 189 10.17 21.93 8.23
CA LYS A 189 9.94 22.80 7.07
C LYS A 189 10.25 24.28 7.39
N LYS A 190 9.85 24.76 8.56
CA LYS A 190 10.12 26.14 9.00
C LYS A 190 11.60 26.42 9.24
N THR A 191 12.36 25.42 9.72
CA THR A 191 13.81 25.56 9.88
C THR A 191 14.56 25.52 8.54
N SER A 192 14.09 24.75 7.56
CA SER A 192 14.69 24.72 6.23
C SER A 192 14.50 26.01 5.42
N VAL A 193 13.40 26.76 5.66
CA VAL A 193 13.13 28.04 4.97
C VAL A 193 13.93 29.19 5.53
N LYS A 194 14.36 29.16 6.78
CA LYS A 194 15.19 30.21 7.38
C LYS A 194 16.67 30.18 6.98
N GLY A 195 17.12 29.13 6.30
CA GLY A 195 18.50 28.94 5.84
C GLY A 195 18.82 29.48 4.44
N SER A 196 17.87 30.11 3.74
CA SER A 196 18.04 30.52 2.34
C SER A 196 18.42 32.04 2.19
N SER A 197 19.41 32.49 2.92
CA SER A 197 20.09 33.76 2.56
C SER A 197 21.60 33.56 2.70
N GLY A 198 22.25 33.29 1.58
CA GLY A 198 23.67 33.53 1.35
C GLY A 198 24.64 32.62 2.10
N GLY A 199 25.07 31.53 1.44
CA GLY A 199 26.17 30.70 1.89
C GLY A 199 25.87 29.23 1.69
N LYS A 200 26.74 28.54 0.98
CA LYS A 200 26.72 27.08 0.85
C LYS A 200 27.02 26.41 2.21
N ASP A 201 26.06 26.43 3.10
CA ASP A 201 26.14 25.60 4.29
C ASP A 201 25.64 24.19 3.92
N VAL A 202 26.59 23.38 3.49
CA VAL A 202 26.42 21.94 3.49
C VAL A 202 26.16 21.53 4.94
N TYR A 203 24.91 21.23 5.28
CA TYR A 203 24.57 20.59 6.54
C TYR A 203 25.27 19.24 6.60
N ARG A 204 26.50 19.21 7.08
CA ARG A 204 27.09 17.98 7.62
C ARG A 204 26.35 17.71 8.92
N ALA A 205 25.41 16.78 8.89
CA ALA A 205 24.91 16.20 10.13
C ALA A 205 26.13 15.73 10.92
N LYS A 206 26.47 16.44 12.00
CA LYS A 206 27.43 15.93 12.97
C LYS A 206 26.74 14.74 13.63
N PHE A 207 26.95 13.55 13.10
CA PHE A 207 26.60 12.33 13.79
C PHE A 207 27.48 12.29 15.04
N ASP A 208 26.86 12.38 16.18
CA ASP A 208 27.56 12.25 17.45
C ASP A 208 28.17 10.84 17.49
N GLN A 209 29.49 10.75 17.59
CA GLN A 209 30.23 9.48 17.58
C GLN A 209 29.77 8.50 18.66
N VAL A 210 29.04 9.00 19.65
CA VAL A 210 28.47 8.20 20.75
C VAL A 210 27.30 7.32 20.31
N MET A 211 26.62 7.64 19.19
CA MET A 211 25.50 6.83 18.69
C MET A 211 25.90 5.62 17.84
N TYR A 212 27.15 5.49 17.48
CA TYR A 212 27.67 4.24 16.89
C TYR A 212 28.05 3.30 18.02
N ALA A 213 27.51 2.08 17.99
CA ALA A 213 27.89 1.03 18.92
C ALA A 213 29.36 1.06 19.19
N SER A 214 29.76 1.20 20.46
CA SER A 214 31.17 1.21 20.87
C SER A 214 31.86 0.03 20.23
N ARG A 215 32.84 0.31 19.38
CA ARG A 215 33.70 -0.73 18.84
C ARG A 215 34.34 -1.41 20.04
N GLY A 216 33.90 -2.64 20.33
CA GLY A 216 34.56 -3.45 21.31
C GLY A 216 36.05 -3.57 20.94
N PRO A 217 36.97 -3.83 21.89
CA PRO A 217 38.40 -4.01 21.63
C PRO A 217 38.64 -5.31 20.87
N GLY A 218 38.06 -5.50 19.72
CA GLY A 218 38.20 -6.66 18.87
C GLY A 218 38.81 -6.29 17.53
N ASN A 219 39.87 -6.97 17.14
CA ASN A 219 40.51 -6.87 15.84
C ASN A 219 39.52 -7.08 14.72
N LEU A 220 38.92 -6.01 14.21
CA LEU A 220 38.11 -6.01 13.02
C LEU A 220 39.00 -5.87 11.81
N TRP A 221 39.06 -6.94 11.03
CA TRP A 221 39.68 -7.02 9.71
C TRP A 221 41.15 -6.64 9.63
N LYS A 222 41.98 -7.65 9.66
CA LYS A 222 43.26 -7.61 8.91
C LYS A 222 42.95 -8.13 7.50
N PRO A 223 43.36 -7.41 6.42
CA PRO A 223 43.28 -7.90 5.06
C PRO A 223 44.19 -9.11 4.87
#